data_f527e9bfffe9c9fea9628c224bc86ceb
#
_entry.id   f527e9bfffe9c9fea9628c224bc86ceb
#
_cell.length_a   1.000
_cell.length_b   1.000
_cell.length_c   1.000
_cell.angle_alpha   90.00
_cell.angle_beta   90.00
_cell.angle_gamma   90.00
#
_symmetry.space_group_name_H-M   'P 1'
#
loop_
_entity.id
_entity.type
_entity.pdbx_description
1 polymer ?
#
loop_
_entity_poly.entity_id
_entity_poly.type
_entity_poly.pdbx_seq_one_letter_code
_entity_poly.pdbx_strand_id
1 'polypeptide(L)'
;MQRRDFLAATAASPWFAACGGTDKEVRNAYQQSNLVSDTASASTFKPSFTRTLQADEFIDAWGIAIRPAGAGGHFWVGAGGYSYQFLGDLHGAADTALRQLSQDALAIVKIPGAGVPDGETDVTDTEKFVGFTTGVVFNGAALTSSQFPVAGQVVNIDGVTATLAGSARFVFCTDSGVISAWTERNSADGSVVRRNGAAVAVVDNRGHGHAYFGMAIKPDTWDTLWAADFGAQPQLRAWDAQWQPLALGGRFANPFLGTRTQAVPGDYVPFNVQALAWKDTSYLFVAYAKSQPDPDNPTQFYAGEEDALSASAEGERPTRGKVAMFKLSGELVRAFSDDGRLNAPWGLAIAPTGFGALQDSLLVGNFGGAGRIAAFDLNTGQFIDYLRTPDAKKVEISGLWGLQFGNGASLGDSGALYFAAGPADETQGLFGALRAVA
;
A
#
# COMPACT_ATOMS: atom_id res chain seq x y z
N MET A 1 85.79 8.37 16.54
CA MET A 1 85.99 9.01 17.89
C MET A 1 84.63 9.58 18.29
N GLN A 2 84.33 9.39 19.57
CA GLN A 2 83.19 9.85 20.37
C GLN A 2 81.85 9.21 20.18
N ARG A 3 81.51 8.31 21.08
CA ARG A 3 80.24 7.79 21.51
C ARG A 3 79.46 8.92 22.16
N ARG A 4 78.15 8.93 21.89
CA ARG A 4 77.17 9.64 22.73
C ARG A 4 76.06 8.65 23.11
N ASP A 5 75.89 8.51 24.41
CA ASP A 5 74.89 7.70 25.07
C ASP A 5 73.50 8.33 24.89
N PHE A 6 72.47 7.49 24.61
CA PHE A 6 71.11 7.90 24.69
C PHE A 6 70.41 7.24 25.89
N LEU A 7 70.03 8.08 26.81
CA LEU A 7 69.18 7.75 27.94
C LEU A 7 67.77 7.35 27.45
N ALA A 8 67.32 6.17 27.89
CA ALA A 8 65.96 5.71 27.70
C ALA A 8 65.07 6.38 28.76
N ALA A 9 64.06 7.16 28.28
CA ALA A 9 63.03 7.67 29.15
C ALA A 9 61.81 6.74 28.96
N THR A 10 61.44 6.01 30.01
CA THR A 10 60.24 5.22 30.13
C THR A 10 59.08 6.17 30.35
N ALA A 11 58.22 6.34 29.29
CA ALA A 11 56.94 7.00 29.40
C ALA A 11 55.87 5.97 29.80
N ALA A 12 55.31 6.14 30.99
CA ALA A 12 54.11 5.41 31.41
C ALA A 12 52.89 5.87 30.62
N SER A 13 52.28 4.99 29.84
CA SER A 13 51.01 5.24 29.15
C SER A 13 49.86 5.12 30.17
N PRO A 14 48.96 6.10 30.25
CA PRO A 14 47.73 5.93 31.01
C PRO A 14 46.82 4.95 30.27
N TRP A 15 46.37 3.92 30.97
CA TRP A 15 45.30 3.05 30.51
C TRP A 15 44.00 3.85 30.46
N PHE A 16 43.55 4.21 29.27
CA PHE A 16 42.16 4.58 29.05
C PHE A 16 41.33 3.31 29.10
N ALA A 17 40.54 3.16 30.15
CA ALA A 17 39.45 2.21 30.18
C ALA A 17 38.44 2.66 29.12
N ALA A 18 38.43 2.03 27.96
CA ALA A 18 37.36 2.15 27.00
C ALA A 18 36.12 1.52 27.63
N CYS A 19 35.13 2.34 28.04
CA CYS A 19 33.79 1.92 28.25
C CYS A 19 33.27 1.40 26.92
N GLY A 20 33.29 0.09 26.72
CA GLY A 20 32.67 -0.59 25.60
C GLY A 20 31.17 -0.50 25.73
N GLY A 21 30.57 0.58 25.25
CA GLY A 21 29.22 0.57 24.80
C GLY A 21 29.23 -0.25 23.53
N THR A 22 28.62 -1.43 23.56
CA THR A 22 28.29 -2.18 22.34
C THR A 22 27.15 -1.42 21.66
N ASP A 23 27.50 -0.41 20.88
CA ASP A 23 26.56 0.09 19.87
C ASP A 23 26.25 -1.09 18.96
N LYS A 24 25.06 -1.68 19.13
CA LYS A 24 24.59 -2.72 18.22
C LYS A 24 24.57 -2.08 16.83
N GLU A 25 25.38 -2.60 15.94
CA GLU A 25 25.38 -2.18 14.54
C GLU A 25 23.97 -2.35 13.97
N VAL A 26 23.35 -1.25 13.58
CA VAL A 26 22.00 -1.28 13.00
C VAL A 26 22.09 -1.91 11.63
N ARG A 27 21.53 -3.10 11.49
CA ARG A 27 21.63 -3.92 10.27
C ARG A 27 20.46 -3.66 9.32
N ASN A 28 20.75 -3.77 8.02
CA ASN A 28 19.73 -3.95 6.98
C ASN A 28 19.33 -5.43 6.97
N ALA A 29 18.49 -5.85 7.93
CA ALA A 29 18.04 -7.22 8.10
C ALA A 29 16.60 -7.25 8.62
N TYR A 30 15.71 -7.93 7.89
CA TYR A 30 14.27 -7.97 8.19
C TYR A 30 13.77 -9.39 8.18
N GLN A 31 13.00 -9.75 9.20
CA GLN A 31 12.30 -11.02 9.31
C GLN A 31 10.88 -10.87 8.76
N GLN A 32 10.53 -11.72 7.79
CA GLN A 32 9.17 -11.82 7.27
C GLN A 32 8.31 -12.75 8.12
N SER A 33 7.06 -12.36 8.34
CA SER A 33 6.01 -13.17 8.92
C SER A 33 4.78 -13.12 8.01
N ASN A 34 4.32 -14.26 7.54
CA ASN A 34 3.07 -14.38 6.79
C ASN A 34 1.92 -14.50 7.77
N LEU A 35 0.97 -13.57 7.74
CA LEU A 35 -0.09 -13.45 8.74
C LEU A 35 -1.41 -14.04 8.25
N VAL A 36 -1.81 -13.73 7.01
CA VAL A 36 -3.03 -14.23 6.36
C VAL A 36 -2.70 -14.74 4.98
N SER A 37 -3.27 -15.87 4.60
CA SER A 37 -3.17 -16.42 3.24
C SER A 37 -4.39 -17.27 2.93
N ASP A 38 -4.74 -17.39 1.66
CA ASP A 38 -5.70 -18.35 1.13
C ASP A 38 -5.24 -19.80 1.28
N THR A 39 -3.91 -20.04 1.38
CA THR A 39 -3.32 -21.37 1.53
C THR A 39 -2.87 -21.67 2.96
N ALA A 40 -3.15 -22.89 3.46
CA ALA A 40 -2.86 -23.29 4.84
C ALA A 40 -1.36 -23.32 5.18
N SER A 41 -0.50 -23.50 4.18
CA SER A 41 0.96 -23.61 4.37
C SER A 41 1.67 -22.25 4.40
N ALA A 42 1.03 -21.19 3.92
CA ALA A 42 1.67 -19.90 3.71
C ALA A 42 1.50 -18.93 4.88
N SER A 43 0.51 -19.11 5.77
CA SER A 43 0.26 -18.19 6.88
C SER A 43 0.09 -18.88 8.23
N THR A 44 0.27 -18.09 9.30
CA THR A 44 -0.03 -18.49 10.69
C THR A 44 -1.51 -18.25 11.06
N PHE A 45 -2.23 -17.53 10.23
CA PHE A 45 -3.62 -17.18 10.42
C PHE A 45 -4.36 -17.25 9.07
N LYS A 46 -5.53 -17.88 9.06
CA LYS A 46 -6.48 -17.82 7.95
C LYS A 46 -7.72 -17.05 8.37
N PRO A 47 -8.32 -16.25 7.50
CA PRO A 47 -9.59 -15.62 7.79
C PRO A 47 -10.61 -16.67 8.25
N SER A 48 -11.24 -16.41 9.40
CA SER A 48 -12.28 -17.30 9.94
C SER A 48 -13.63 -16.67 9.67
N PHE A 49 -14.40 -17.24 8.75
CA PHE A 49 -15.73 -16.77 8.41
C PHE A 49 -16.78 -17.65 9.09
N THR A 50 -17.72 -17.02 9.76
CA THR A 50 -18.85 -17.73 10.39
C THR A 50 -19.91 -18.19 9.37
N ARG A 51 -19.75 -17.84 8.10
CA ARG A 51 -20.64 -18.20 6.98
C ARG A 51 -19.84 -18.39 5.72
N THR A 52 -20.36 -19.17 4.78
CA THR A 52 -20.03 -19.53 3.39
C THR A 52 -18.89 -18.83 2.65
N LEU A 53 -18.34 -17.74 3.14
CA LEU A 53 -17.12 -17.13 2.63
C LEU A 53 -15.93 -18.00 3.09
N GLN A 54 -15.23 -18.59 2.16
CA GLN A 54 -14.10 -19.46 2.44
C GLN A 54 -12.81 -18.63 2.52
N ALA A 55 -11.80 -19.13 3.20
CA ALA A 55 -10.48 -18.50 3.21
C ALA A 55 -9.88 -18.38 1.78
N ASP A 56 -10.39 -19.18 0.88
CA ASP A 56 -10.02 -19.24 -0.54
C ASP A 56 -10.38 -17.94 -1.32
N GLU A 57 -11.24 -17.10 -0.75
CA GLU A 57 -11.61 -15.80 -1.34
C GLU A 57 -10.62 -14.66 -1.01
N PHE A 58 -9.60 -14.91 -0.19
CA PHE A 58 -8.52 -13.94 0.07
C PHE A 58 -7.48 -14.04 -1.06
N ILE A 59 -7.86 -13.57 -2.24
CA ILE A 59 -7.11 -13.71 -3.49
C ILE A 59 -6.57 -12.34 -3.87
N ASP A 60 -5.34 -12.28 -4.35
CA ASP A 60 -4.69 -11.09 -4.87
C ASP A 60 -4.87 -9.86 -3.96
N ALA A 61 -4.12 -9.84 -2.87
CA ALA A 61 -4.24 -8.77 -1.86
C ALA A 61 -3.41 -7.54 -2.27
N TRP A 62 -4.08 -6.37 -2.41
CA TRP A 62 -3.50 -5.14 -2.92
C TRP A 62 -3.34 -4.03 -1.87
N GLY A 63 -4.33 -3.14 -1.78
CA GLY A 63 -4.29 -1.95 -0.96
C GLY A 63 -4.44 -2.23 0.52
N ILE A 64 -3.70 -1.51 1.36
CA ILE A 64 -3.82 -1.56 2.81
C ILE A 64 -4.12 -0.16 3.33
N ALA A 65 -5.15 -0.02 4.16
CA ALA A 65 -5.40 1.20 4.90
C ALA A 65 -5.61 0.91 6.38
N ILE A 66 -5.23 1.87 7.23
CA ILE A 66 -5.43 1.80 8.68
C ILE A 66 -5.96 3.13 9.21
N ARG A 67 -6.57 3.09 10.39
CA ARG A 67 -6.86 4.31 11.14
C ARG A 67 -5.61 4.80 11.88
N PRO A 68 -5.47 6.10 12.11
CA PRO A 68 -4.39 6.62 12.94
C PRO A 68 -4.46 6.08 14.37
N ALA A 69 -3.35 6.16 15.09
CA ALA A 69 -3.26 5.76 16.49
C ALA A 69 -4.33 6.47 17.34
N GLY A 70 -4.96 5.71 18.26
CA GLY A 70 -6.02 6.21 19.15
C GLY A 70 -7.43 6.25 18.54
N ALA A 71 -7.60 6.05 17.24
CA ALA A 71 -8.91 5.99 16.59
C ALA A 71 -9.58 4.59 16.64
N GLY A 72 -8.87 3.58 17.13
CA GLY A 72 -9.28 2.17 17.10
C GLY A 72 -9.44 1.66 15.67
N GLY A 73 -10.05 0.50 15.49
CA GLY A 73 -10.43 0.00 14.17
C GLY A 73 -9.59 -1.18 13.69
N HIS A 74 -9.44 -1.29 12.36
CA HIS A 74 -8.91 -2.47 11.69
C HIS A 74 -7.88 -2.07 10.63
N PHE A 75 -6.98 -3.01 10.29
CA PHE A 75 -6.41 -3.05 8.96
C PHE A 75 -7.53 -3.31 7.96
N TRP A 76 -7.54 -2.58 6.87
CA TRP A 76 -8.43 -2.79 5.73
C TRP A 76 -7.58 -3.20 4.55
N VAL A 77 -7.69 -4.47 4.16
CA VAL A 77 -6.90 -5.07 3.08
C VAL A 77 -7.83 -5.39 1.94
N GLY A 78 -7.63 -4.76 0.78
CA GLY A 78 -8.34 -5.10 -0.45
C GLY A 78 -7.82 -6.43 -0.99
N ALA A 79 -8.71 -7.37 -1.31
CA ALA A 79 -8.34 -8.63 -1.94
C ALA A 79 -9.54 -9.19 -2.72
N GLY A 80 -9.33 -9.56 -3.97
CA GLY A 80 -10.40 -10.04 -4.84
C GLY A 80 -11.59 -9.07 -4.88
N GLY A 81 -12.78 -9.59 -4.63
CA GLY A 81 -14.05 -8.84 -4.61
C GLY A 81 -14.36 -8.13 -3.29
N TYR A 82 -13.42 -8.08 -2.34
CA TYR A 82 -13.68 -7.68 -0.97
C TYR A 82 -12.60 -6.78 -0.39
N SER A 83 -12.91 -6.18 0.76
CA SER A 83 -11.94 -5.72 1.73
C SER A 83 -12.08 -6.54 3.01
N TYR A 84 -10.97 -7.06 3.51
CA TYR A 84 -10.89 -7.85 4.74
C TYR A 84 -10.38 -6.97 5.88
N GLN A 85 -10.95 -7.18 7.07
CA GLN A 85 -10.63 -6.39 8.25
C GLN A 85 -9.95 -7.26 9.31
N PHE A 86 -8.80 -6.78 9.79
CA PHE A 86 -8.00 -7.44 10.82
C PHE A 86 -7.62 -6.44 11.91
N LEU A 87 -7.42 -6.93 13.14
CA LEU A 87 -6.92 -6.14 14.27
C LEU A 87 -5.84 -6.91 15.02
N GLY A 88 -5.01 -6.22 15.76
CA GLY A 88 -3.94 -6.82 16.57
C GLY A 88 -2.57 -6.81 15.90
N ASP A 89 -1.79 -7.87 16.13
CA ASP A 89 -0.38 -8.03 15.74
C ASP A 89 0.57 -6.99 16.41
N LEU A 90 0.25 -6.64 17.67
CA LEU A 90 1.09 -5.80 18.53
C LEU A 90 1.84 -6.65 19.54
N HIS A 91 3.09 -6.96 19.27
CA HIS A 91 3.88 -7.89 20.09
C HIS A 91 4.09 -7.39 21.53
N GLY A 92 4.19 -6.07 21.73
CA GLY A 92 4.37 -5.43 23.03
C GLY A 92 3.07 -5.06 23.77
N ALA A 93 1.88 -5.40 23.24
CA ALA A 93 0.62 -5.00 23.86
C ALA A 93 0.43 -5.59 25.26
N ALA A 94 -0.07 -4.78 26.19
CA ALA A 94 -0.47 -5.25 27.51
C ALA A 94 -1.66 -6.22 27.42
N ASP A 95 -2.63 -5.89 26.56
CA ASP A 95 -3.72 -6.78 26.19
C ASP A 95 -3.19 -7.90 25.28
N THR A 96 -3.22 -9.13 25.79
CA THR A 96 -2.73 -10.30 25.06
C THR A 96 -3.56 -10.64 23.84
N ALA A 97 -4.82 -10.22 23.79
CA ALA A 97 -5.68 -10.42 22.63
C ALA A 97 -5.19 -9.62 21.40
N LEU A 98 -4.52 -8.49 21.63
CA LEU A 98 -3.95 -7.69 20.55
C LEU A 98 -2.58 -8.18 20.06
N ARG A 99 -1.95 -9.15 20.72
CA ARG A 99 -0.64 -9.67 20.31
C ARG A 99 -0.67 -10.54 19.06
N GLN A 100 -1.84 -11.04 18.71
CA GLN A 100 -2.08 -11.81 17.51
C GLN A 100 -3.05 -11.09 16.59
N LEU A 101 -2.96 -11.38 15.31
CA LEU A 101 -3.96 -10.91 14.36
C LEU A 101 -5.28 -11.63 14.59
N SER A 102 -6.38 -10.91 14.52
CA SER A 102 -7.73 -11.46 14.72
C SER A 102 -8.77 -10.69 13.91
N GLN A 103 -9.98 -11.23 13.84
CA GLN A 103 -11.15 -10.58 13.27
C GLN A 103 -12.27 -10.51 14.31
N ASP A 104 -13.14 -9.50 14.18
CA ASP A 104 -14.32 -9.32 15.00
C ASP A 104 -15.62 -9.35 14.16
N ALA A 105 -16.66 -8.68 14.59
CA ALA A 105 -17.94 -8.61 13.88
C ALA A 105 -17.87 -7.84 12.53
N LEU A 106 -16.80 -7.09 12.30
CA LEU A 106 -16.48 -6.46 11.02
C LEU A 106 -15.26 -7.16 10.43
N ALA A 107 -15.48 -8.21 9.68
CA ALA A 107 -14.44 -9.07 9.13
C ALA A 107 -14.27 -8.92 7.61
N ILE A 108 -15.34 -8.51 6.92
CA ILE A 108 -15.36 -8.46 5.44
C ILE A 108 -16.39 -7.43 4.94
N VAL A 109 -16.02 -6.72 3.89
CA VAL A 109 -16.88 -5.79 3.17
C VAL A 109 -16.79 -6.08 1.67
N LYS A 110 -17.95 -6.35 1.03
CA LYS A 110 -18.03 -6.55 -0.44
C LYS A 110 -17.79 -5.21 -1.14
N ILE A 111 -16.99 -5.22 -2.20
CA ILE A 111 -16.62 -4.02 -2.96
C ILE A 111 -17.32 -4.05 -4.33
N PRO A 112 -18.16 -3.05 -4.62
CA PRO A 112 -18.79 -2.91 -5.94
C PRO A 112 -17.75 -2.77 -7.06
N GLY A 113 -17.94 -3.51 -8.15
CA GLY A 113 -17.04 -3.51 -9.30
C GLY A 113 -15.85 -4.46 -9.18
N ALA A 114 -15.82 -5.29 -8.14
CA ALA A 114 -14.76 -6.29 -7.92
C ALA A 114 -15.37 -7.68 -7.63
N GLY A 115 -14.57 -8.73 -7.83
CA GLY A 115 -14.93 -10.13 -7.63
C GLY A 115 -15.83 -10.67 -8.72
N VAL A 116 -16.48 -11.80 -8.45
CA VAL A 116 -17.36 -12.46 -9.41
C VAL A 116 -18.69 -11.72 -9.57
N PRO A 117 -19.33 -11.81 -10.76
CA PRO A 117 -20.68 -11.24 -10.99
C PRO A 117 -21.74 -11.84 -10.06
N ASP A 118 -22.82 -11.11 -9.85
CA ASP A 118 -23.95 -11.62 -9.06
C ASP A 118 -24.54 -12.90 -9.71
N GLY A 119 -24.62 -13.96 -8.92
CA GLY A 119 -25.10 -15.28 -9.33
C GLY A 119 -24.02 -16.27 -9.76
N GLU A 120 -22.77 -15.85 -9.90
CA GLU A 120 -21.61 -16.75 -10.00
C GLU A 120 -21.29 -17.32 -8.61
N THR A 121 -20.94 -18.59 -8.55
CA THR A 121 -20.67 -19.31 -7.30
C THR A 121 -19.21 -19.73 -7.15
N ASP A 122 -18.45 -19.74 -8.23
CA ASP A 122 -17.03 -20.03 -8.21
C ASP A 122 -16.24 -18.72 -8.00
N VAL A 123 -15.99 -18.40 -6.76
CA VAL A 123 -15.28 -17.18 -6.31
C VAL A 123 -13.77 -17.34 -6.32
N THR A 124 -13.26 -18.48 -6.74
CA THR A 124 -11.82 -18.78 -6.83
C THR A 124 -11.28 -18.68 -8.24
N ASP A 125 -12.15 -18.64 -9.23
CA ASP A 125 -11.79 -18.48 -10.64
C ASP A 125 -11.64 -17.00 -10.99
N THR A 126 -10.41 -16.50 -10.99
CA THR A 126 -10.11 -15.09 -11.24
C THR A 126 -10.46 -14.65 -12.67
N GLU A 127 -10.54 -15.56 -13.63
CA GLU A 127 -10.98 -15.24 -15.00
C GLU A 127 -12.45 -14.80 -15.06
N LYS A 128 -13.24 -15.11 -14.03
CA LYS A 128 -14.63 -14.68 -13.90
C LYS A 128 -14.80 -13.34 -13.20
N PHE A 129 -13.74 -12.78 -12.65
CA PHE A 129 -13.85 -11.52 -11.92
C PHE A 129 -14.17 -10.37 -12.86
N VAL A 130 -15.04 -9.48 -12.41
CA VAL A 130 -15.34 -8.23 -13.12
C VAL A 130 -14.29 -7.16 -12.84
N GLY A 131 -13.44 -7.39 -11.86
CA GLY A 131 -12.33 -6.57 -11.42
C GLY A 131 -11.86 -6.95 -10.01
N PHE A 132 -10.79 -6.31 -9.56
CA PHE A 132 -10.16 -6.50 -8.25
C PHE A 132 -10.27 -5.25 -7.38
N THR A 133 -10.27 -5.44 -6.07
CA THR A 133 -10.17 -4.32 -5.10
C THR A 133 -8.72 -3.88 -4.98
N THR A 134 -8.36 -2.83 -5.67
CA THR A 134 -6.97 -2.36 -5.81
C THR A 134 -6.56 -1.36 -4.71
N GLY A 135 -7.12 -0.16 -4.70
CA GLY A 135 -6.79 0.87 -3.72
C GLY A 135 -7.76 0.94 -2.55
N VAL A 136 -7.22 1.21 -1.36
CA VAL A 136 -8.01 1.43 -0.14
C VAL A 136 -7.44 2.65 0.59
N VAL A 137 -8.29 3.59 1.02
CA VAL A 137 -7.86 4.73 1.84
C VAL A 137 -8.81 5.02 3.00
N PHE A 138 -8.25 5.49 4.10
CA PHE A 138 -8.98 5.97 5.26
C PHE A 138 -9.34 7.46 5.08
N ASN A 139 -10.59 7.83 5.35
CA ASN A 139 -11.04 9.21 5.43
C ASN A 139 -11.23 9.62 6.90
N GLY A 140 -10.47 10.61 7.34
CA GLY A 140 -10.50 11.13 8.72
C GLY A 140 -11.55 12.19 8.99
N ALA A 141 -12.36 12.60 8.00
CA ALA A 141 -13.44 13.56 8.21
C ALA A 141 -14.45 13.07 9.26
N ALA A 142 -15.11 13.99 9.97
CA ALA A 142 -16.15 13.62 10.91
C ALA A 142 -17.28 12.87 10.21
N LEU A 143 -17.83 11.82 10.84
CA LEU A 143 -18.91 11.01 10.26
C LEU A 143 -20.17 11.81 9.90
N THR A 144 -20.34 12.96 10.54
CA THR A 144 -21.45 13.89 10.31
C THR A 144 -21.12 14.99 9.29
N SER A 145 -19.88 15.02 8.76
CA SER A 145 -19.51 16.02 7.76
C SER A 145 -20.17 15.70 6.41
N SER A 146 -20.26 16.70 5.55
CA SER A 146 -20.73 16.56 4.17
C SER A 146 -19.67 16.04 3.19
N GLN A 147 -18.45 15.79 3.68
CA GLN A 147 -17.34 15.34 2.85
C GLN A 147 -17.48 13.86 2.53
N PHE A 148 -17.34 13.53 1.26
CA PHE A 148 -17.41 12.15 0.76
C PHE A 148 -18.66 11.41 1.26
N PRO A 149 -19.87 11.91 0.94
CA PRO A 149 -21.12 11.38 1.48
C PRO A 149 -21.40 9.97 0.96
N VAL A 150 -21.85 9.11 1.86
CA VAL A 150 -22.38 7.77 1.58
C VAL A 150 -23.83 7.74 2.04
N ALA A 151 -24.70 7.20 1.22
CA ALA A 151 -26.12 7.03 1.54
C ALA A 151 -26.60 5.65 1.07
N GLY A 152 -27.56 5.08 1.80
CA GLY A 152 -28.21 3.83 1.41
C GLY A 152 -27.35 2.58 1.63
N GLN A 153 -26.26 2.65 2.38
CA GLN A 153 -25.50 1.46 2.77
C GLN A 153 -26.33 0.60 3.73
N VAL A 154 -26.50 -0.67 3.40
CA VAL A 154 -27.33 -1.59 4.18
C VAL A 154 -26.45 -2.58 4.94
N VAL A 155 -26.73 -2.76 6.22
CA VAL A 155 -26.09 -3.76 7.08
C VAL A 155 -27.14 -4.55 7.86
N ASN A 156 -26.78 -5.75 8.30
CA ASN A 156 -27.58 -6.55 9.20
C ASN A 156 -26.99 -6.49 10.60
N ILE A 157 -27.80 -6.12 11.59
CA ILE A 157 -27.43 -6.10 13.02
C ILE A 157 -28.33 -7.10 13.74
N ASP A 158 -27.79 -8.27 14.05
CA ASP A 158 -28.48 -9.32 14.79
C ASP A 158 -29.89 -9.69 14.22
N GLY A 159 -29.96 -9.75 12.89
CA GLY A 159 -31.20 -10.04 12.17
C GLY A 159 -32.05 -8.82 11.79
N VAL A 160 -31.69 -7.63 12.24
CA VAL A 160 -32.38 -6.38 11.92
C VAL A 160 -31.60 -5.62 10.85
N THR A 161 -32.28 -5.25 9.77
CA THR A 161 -31.68 -4.41 8.72
C THR A 161 -31.59 -2.97 9.18
N ALA A 162 -30.38 -2.40 9.10
CA ALA A 162 -30.13 -0.98 9.34
C ALA A 162 -29.56 -0.30 8.08
N THR A 163 -29.88 0.97 7.90
CA THR A 163 -29.31 1.81 6.85
C THR A 163 -28.27 2.74 7.45
N LEU A 164 -27.09 2.78 6.83
CA LEU A 164 -26.02 3.69 7.20
C LEU A 164 -25.92 4.84 6.21
N ALA A 165 -25.67 6.05 6.73
CA ALA A 165 -25.46 7.25 5.95
C ALA A 165 -24.60 8.25 6.70
N GLY A 166 -23.65 8.89 6.00
CA GLY A 166 -22.73 9.87 6.57
C GLY A 166 -21.50 10.05 5.71
N SER A 167 -20.48 10.69 6.23
CA SER A 167 -19.18 10.75 5.58
C SER A 167 -18.58 9.34 5.47
N ALA A 168 -17.98 9.02 4.33
CA ALA A 168 -17.22 7.78 4.15
C ALA A 168 -16.18 7.64 5.26
N ARG A 169 -15.95 6.42 5.71
CA ARG A 169 -14.83 6.09 6.61
C ARG A 169 -13.68 5.43 5.85
N PHE A 170 -14.02 4.60 4.88
CA PHE A 170 -13.06 4.05 3.93
C PHE A 170 -13.58 4.19 2.51
N VAL A 171 -12.66 4.41 1.59
CA VAL A 171 -12.92 4.53 0.16
C VAL A 171 -12.07 3.50 -0.56
N PHE A 172 -12.62 2.89 -1.59
CA PHE A 172 -12.02 1.81 -2.37
C PHE A 172 -12.06 2.15 -3.84
N CYS A 173 -11.08 1.69 -4.60
CA CYS A 173 -11.17 1.67 -6.05
C CYS A 173 -10.94 0.27 -6.61
N THR A 174 -11.33 0.10 -7.86
CA THR A 174 -11.18 -1.15 -8.60
C THR A 174 -10.58 -0.88 -9.99
N ASP A 175 -9.88 -1.87 -10.53
CA ASP A 175 -9.39 -1.88 -11.90
C ASP A 175 -10.51 -1.88 -12.95
N SER A 176 -11.73 -2.26 -12.58
CA SER A 176 -12.92 -2.11 -13.43
C SER A 176 -13.43 -0.67 -13.57
N GLY A 177 -12.81 0.31 -12.89
CA GLY A 177 -13.17 1.73 -12.98
C GLY A 177 -14.26 2.19 -11.99
N VAL A 178 -14.44 1.49 -10.87
CA VAL A 178 -15.39 1.89 -9.82
C VAL A 178 -14.65 2.51 -8.64
N ILE A 179 -15.21 3.59 -8.06
CA ILE A 179 -14.89 4.07 -6.71
C ILE A 179 -16.11 3.79 -5.83
N SER A 180 -15.87 3.16 -4.69
CA SER A 180 -16.91 2.86 -3.71
C SER A 180 -16.51 3.34 -2.33
N ALA A 181 -17.49 3.53 -1.45
CA ALA A 181 -17.26 4.08 -0.12
C ALA A 181 -18.10 3.35 0.94
N TRP A 182 -17.54 3.25 2.14
CA TRP A 182 -18.17 2.62 3.28
C TRP A 182 -18.23 3.60 4.45
N THR A 183 -19.39 3.65 5.12
CA THR A 183 -19.59 4.46 6.34
C THR A 183 -20.02 3.59 7.51
N GLU A 184 -19.82 4.08 8.72
CA GLU A 184 -20.19 3.38 9.96
C GLU A 184 -21.27 4.11 10.77
N ARG A 185 -21.92 5.14 10.19
CA ARG A 185 -22.93 5.93 10.88
C ARG A 185 -24.33 5.42 10.58
N ASN A 186 -25.05 4.96 11.64
CA ASN A 186 -26.45 4.63 11.53
C ASN A 186 -27.28 5.89 11.24
N SER A 187 -28.12 5.83 10.20
CA SER A 187 -28.94 6.98 9.77
C SER A 187 -30.09 7.28 10.75
N ALA A 188 -30.55 6.31 11.53
CA ALA A 188 -31.68 6.44 12.44
C ALA A 188 -31.32 7.22 13.73
N ASP A 189 -30.17 6.92 14.34
CA ASP A 189 -29.80 7.44 15.66
C ASP A 189 -28.39 8.04 15.70
N GLY A 190 -27.63 7.95 14.61
CA GLY A 190 -26.25 8.45 14.52
C GLY A 190 -25.22 7.60 15.23
N SER A 191 -25.59 6.43 15.77
CA SER A 191 -24.67 5.50 16.41
C SER A 191 -23.64 4.95 15.44
N VAL A 192 -22.50 4.48 15.97
CA VAL A 192 -21.45 3.82 15.18
C VAL A 192 -21.74 2.34 15.08
N VAL A 193 -21.85 1.84 13.86
CA VAL A 193 -22.14 0.44 13.54
C VAL A 193 -21.02 -0.13 12.67
N ARG A 194 -20.35 -1.16 13.17
CA ARG A 194 -19.28 -1.88 12.51
C ARG A 194 -19.69 -3.32 12.28
N ARG A 195 -20.19 -3.62 11.08
CA ARG A 195 -20.68 -4.96 10.71
C ARG A 195 -20.30 -5.25 9.26
N ASN A 196 -20.21 -6.54 8.95
CA ASN A 196 -20.08 -7.01 7.58
C ASN A 196 -21.20 -6.45 6.69
N GLY A 197 -20.88 -6.22 5.42
CA GLY A 197 -21.84 -5.67 4.46
C GLY A 197 -21.17 -5.39 3.13
N ALA A 198 -21.69 -4.40 2.42
CA ALA A 198 -21.13 -3.94 1.17
C ALA A 198 -20.84 -2.43 1.23
N ALA A 199 -19.79 -1.98 0.55
CA ALA A 199 -19.61 -0.58 0.22
C ALA A 199 -20.63 -0.13 -0.81
N VAL A 200 -20.77 1.18 -1.00
CA VAL A 200 -21.69 1.78 -1.99
C VAL A 200 -20.86 2.39 -3.11
N ALA A 201 -21.17 2.05 -4.37
CA ALA A 201 -20.55 2.70 -5.51
C ALA A 201 -20.92 4.19 -5.54
N VAL A 202 -19.92 5.07 -5.59
CA VAL A 202 -20.08 6.53 -5.60
C VAL A 202 -19.60 7.16 -6.91
N VAL A 203 -18.68 6.48 -7.62
CA VAL A 203 -18.29 6.78 -9.00
C VAL A 203 -18.27 5.45 -9.75
N ASP A 204 -18.97 5.38 -10.86
CA ASP A 204 -19.02 4.18 -11.70
C ASP A 204 -18.65 4.56 -13.14
N ASN A 205 -17.44 4.20 -13.53
CA ASN A 205 -16.90 4.44 -14.87
C ASN A 205 -16.62 3.12 -15.61
N ARG A 206 -17.30 2.03 -15.22
CA ARG A 206 -17.20 0.75 -15.91
C ARG A 206 -17.56 0.88 -17.38
N GLY A 207 -16.80 0.23 -18.26
CA GLY A 207 -17.02 0.28 -19.70
C GLY A 207 -16.59 1.60 -20.37
N HIS A 208 -16.03 2.55 -19.63
CA HIS A 208 -15.55 3.82 -20.17
C HIS A 208 -14.01 3.89 -20.29
N GLY A 209 -13.34 2.74 -20.20
CA GLY A 209 -11.89 2.64 -20.37
C GLY A 209 -11.10 3.16 -19.18
N HIS A 210 -11.67 3.16 -17.98
CA HIS A 210 -10.99 3.50 -16.74
C HIS A 210 -10.59 2.23 -15.98
N ALA A 211 -9.38 2.26 -15.40
CA ALA A 211 -8.87 1.22 -14.51
C ALA A 211 -8.11 1.88 -13.36
N TYR A 212 -8.68 1.90 -12.15
CA TYR A 212 -8.08 2.58 -10.99
C TYR A 212 -7.24 1.59 -10.21
N PHE A 213 -5.92 1.76 -10.25
CA PHE A 213 -4.97 0.84 -9.64
C PHE A 213 -4.51 1.26 -8.24
N GLY A 214 -4.68 2.50 -7.87
CA GLY A 214 -4.36 2.99 -6.52
C GLY A 214 -4.97 4.34 -6.26
N MET A 215 -5.06 4.72 -4.97
CA MET A 215 -5.70 5.98 -4.59
C MET A 215 -5.09 6.61 -3.35
N ALA A 216 -5.28 7.93 -3.22
CA ALA A 216 -4.93 8.72 -2.07
C ALA A 216 -6.04 9.71 -1.74
N ILE A 217 -6.20 10.02 -0.45
CA ILE A 217 -7.07 11.10 0.02
C ILE A 217 -6.20 12.19 0.63
N LYS A 218 -6.57 13.45 0.42
CA LYS A 218 -5.84 14.57 0.96
C LYS A 218 -5.94 14.59 2.49
N PRO A 219 -4.82 14.48 3.20
CA PRO A 219 -4.83 14.50 4.66
C PRO A 219 -5.28 15.87 5.19
N ASP A 220 -5.69 15.93 6.44
CA ASP A 220 -6.10 17.08 7.23
C ASP A 220 -7.40 17.74 6.78
N THR A 221 -7.58 18.01 5.50
CA THR A 221 -8.79 18.66 4.96
C THR A 221 -9.82 17.67 4.47
N TRP A 222 -9.42 16.46 4.04
CA TRP A 222 -10.30 15.40 3.55
C TRP A 222 -11.26 15.88 2.46
N ASP A 223 -10.78 16.71 1.52
CA ASP A 223 -11.59 17.40 0.53
C ASP A 223 -11.27 17.02 -0.91
N THR A 224 -10.25 16.19 -1.11
CA THR A 224 -9.78 15.76 -2.43
C THR A 224 -9.37 14.30 -2.39
N LEU A 225 -9.86 13.53 -3.35
CA LEU A 225 -9.45 12.16 -3.63
C LEU A 225 -8.67 12.14 -4.94
N TRP A 226 -7.57 11.39 -4.99
CA TRP A 226 -6.83 11.09 -6.21
C TRP A 226 -6.84 9.60 -6.49
N ALA A 227 -6.87 9.23 -7.77
CA ALA A 227 -6.65 7.86 -8.20
C ALA A 227 -5.67 7.80 -9.39
N ALA A 228 -4.83 6.78 -9.41
CA ALA A 228 -4.01 6.42 -10.54
C ALA A 228 -4.86 5.62 -11.52
N ASP A 229 -5.19 6.21 -12.68
CA ASP A 229 -5.92 5.56 -13.74
C ASP A 229 -4.92 4.97 -14.74
N PHE A 230 -4.90 3.64 -14.83
CA PHE A 230 -4.04 2.86 -15.72
C PHE A 230 -4.78 2.38 -16.98
N GLY A 231 -6.00 2.87 -17.20
CA GLY A 231 -6.87 2.47 -18.31
C GLY A 231 -6.48 3.09 -19.66
N ALA A 232 -7.48 3.22 -20.55
CA ALA A 232 -7.28 3.66 -21.93
C ALA A 232 -6.71 5.08 -22.10
N GLN A 233 -6.80 5.92 -21.06
CA GLN A 233 -6.19 7.26 -20.99
C GLN A 233 -5.47 7.43 -19.66
N PRO A 234 -4.29 6.80 -19.49
CA PRO A 234 -3.63 6.74 -18.21
C PRO A 234 -3.21 8.12 -17.71
N GLN A 235 -3.67 8.47 -16.50
CA GLN A 235 -3.32 9.72 -15.84
C GLN A 235 -3.73 9.69 -14.36
N LEU A 236 -3.27 10.66 -13.60
CA LEU A 236 -3.85 10.94 -12.30
C LEU A 236 -5.22 11.58 -12.50
N ARG A 237 -6.22 11.07 -11.78
CA ARG A 237 -7.57 11.68 -11.71
C ARG A 237 -7.83 12.17 -10.31
N ALA A 238 -8.76 13.13 -10.18
CA ALA A 238 -9.15 13.66 -8.88
C ALA A 238 -10.66 13.92 -8.80
N TRP A 239 -11.18 13.85 -7.58
CA TRP A 239 -12.56 14.19 -7.23
C TRP A 239 -12.57 15.10 -6.00
N ASP A 240 -13.56 15.97 -5.96
CA ASP A 240 -13.83 16.79 -4.77
C ASP A 240 -14.57 15.97 -3.69
N ALA A 241 -14.82 16.61 -2.55
CA ALA A 241 -15.50 15.99 -1.42
C ALA A 241 -16.98 15.62 -1.68
N GLN A 242 -17.54 15.96 -2.84
CA GLN A 242 -18.88 15.57 -3.31
C GLN A 242 -18.83 14.59 -4.47
N TRP A 243 -17.72 13.92 -4.67
CA TRP A 243 -17.47 12.94 -5.75
C TRP A 243 -17.52 13.54 -7.16
N GLN A 244 -17.39 14.89 -7.29
CA GLN A 244 -17.36 15.52 -8.60
C GLN A 244 -15.93 15.50 -9.16
N PRO A 245 -15.74 15.15 -10.43
CA PRO A 245 -14.42 15.13 -11.03
C PRO A 245 -13.78 16.52 -11.05
N LEU A 246 -12.51 16.58 -10.69
CA LEU A 246 -11.71 17.81 -10.67
C LEU A 246 -10.72 17.83 -11.85
N ALA A 247 -10.74 18.91 -12.61
CA ALA A 247 -9.72 19.18 -13.60
C ALA A 247 -8.39 19.56 -12.91
N LEU A 248 -7.33 18.80 -13.15
CA LEU A 248 -6.02 19.08 -12.54
C LEU A 248 -5.28 20.25 -13.20
N GLY A 249 -5.60 20.63 -14.44
CA GLY A 249 -5.07 21.84 -15.10
C GLY A 249 -3.54 21.88 -15.19
N GLY A 250 -2.90 20.74 -15.44
CA GLY A 250 -1.43 20.60 -15.48
C GLY A 250 -0.77 20.38 -14.12
N ARG A 251 -1.50 20.45 -13.01
CA ARG A 251 -1.02 20.03 -11.68
C ARG A 251 -0.78 18.52 -11.69
N PHE A 252 0.24 18.06 -11.00
CA PHE A 252 0.66 16.65 -10.99
C PHE A 252 0.99 16.11 -12.40
N ALA A 253 1.49 16.99 -13.28
CA ALA A 253 1.90 16.57 -14.62
C ALA A 253 2.93 15.43 -14.52
N ASN A 254 2.78 14.42 -15.36
CA ASN A 254 3.70 13.28 -15.40
C ASN A 254 5.09 13.75 -15.87
N PRO A 255 6.13 13.72 -14.99
CA PRO A 255 7.44 14.30 -15.31
C PRO A 255 8.26 13.44 -16.28
N PHE A 256 7.76 12.26 -16.64
CA PHE A 256 8.48 11.30 -17.48
C PHE A 256 8.03 11.32 -18.94
N LEU A 257 7.11 12.21 -19.32
CA LEU A 257 6.63 12.37 -20.69
C LEU A 257 7.44 13.36 -21.54
N GLY A 258 8.46 14.01 -20.95
CA GLY A 258 9.21 15.09 -21.61
C GLY A 258 8.29 16.29 -21.88
N THR A 259 8.16 16.69 -23.15
CA THR A 259 7.30 17.82 -23.55
C THR A 259 5.85 17.44 -23.85
N ARG A 260 5.52 16.14 -23.81
CA ARG A 260 4.17 15.66 -24.08
C ARG A 260 3.28 15.84 -22.86
N THR A 261 2.01 16.12 -23.08
CA THR A 261 0.98 16.23 -22.05
C THR A 261 0.13 14.98 -21.90
N GLN A 262 0.21 14.08 -22.88
CA GLN A 262 -0.49 12.79 -22.89
C GLN A 262 0.52 11.66 -23.10
N ALA A 263 0.30 10.57 -22.40
CA ALA A 263 1.07 9.36 -22.55
C ALA A 263 0.71 8.64 -23.87
N VAL A 264 1.65 7.89 -24.39
CA VAL A 264 1.44 6.89 -25.46
C VAL A 264 1.88 5.52 -24.95
N PRO A 265 1.39 4.42 -25.54
CA PRO A 265 1.83 3.08 -25.15
C PRO A 265 3.36 2.96 -25.13
N GLY A 266 3.89 2.37 -24.06
CA GLY A 266 5.32 2.29 -23.78
C GLY A 266 5.87 3.42 -22.91
N ASP A 267 5.07 4.42 -22.54
CA ASP A 267 5.46 5.44 -21.57
C ASP A 267 5.29 4.96 -20.12
N TYR A 268 5.90 5.70 -19.18
CA TYR A 268 5.61 5.56 -17.75
C TYR A 268 4.29 6.25 -17.42
N VAL A 269 3.36 5.52 -16.84
CA VAL A 269 2.03 6.03 -16.49
C VAL A 269 1.73 5.79 -15.00
N PRO A 270 0.87 6.62 -14.37
CA PRO A 270 0.53 6.44 -12.96
C PRO A 270 -0.03 5.06 -12.68
N PHE A 271 0.58 4.35 -11.72
CA PHE A 271 0.23 3.00 -11.32
C PHE A 271 -0.30 2.95 -9.88
N ASN A 272 0.31 3.73 -8.98
CA ASN A 272 -0.24 3.99 -7.65
C ASN A 272 -0.01 5.44 -7.24
N VAL A 273 -0.79 5.89 -6.26
CA VAL A 273 -0.67 7.20 -5.63
C VAL A 273 -0.90 7.09 -4.13
N GLN A 274 -0.02 7.67 -3.31
CA GLN A 274 -0.17 7.70 -1.86
C GLN A 274 0.19 9.08 -1.29
N ALA A 275 -0.59 9.52 -0.29
CA ALA A 275 -0.28 10.70 0.49
C ALA A 275 0.53 10.26 1.72
N LEU A 276 1.79 10.68 1.80
CA LEU A 276 2.70 10.32 2.88
C LEU A 276 3.27 11.57 3.53
N ALA A 277 3.39 11.55 4.86
CA ALA A 277 4.00 12.62 5.63
C ALA A 277 5.52 12.46 5.71
N TRP A 278 6.26 13.53 5.44
CA TRP A 278 7.70 13.60 5.62
C TRP A 278 8.08 14.95 6.23
N LYS A 279 8.80 14.95 7.35
CA LYS A 279 9.17 16.17 8.11
C LYS A 279 7.96 17.08 8.35
N ASP A 280 6.90 16.52 8.94
CA ASP A 280 5.65 17.22 9.29
C ASP A 280 4.90 17.86 8.11
N THR A 281 5.25 17.49 6.88
CA THR A 281 4.58 17.95 5.66
C THR A 281 4.09 16.77 4.87
N SER A 282 2.83 16.83 4.43
CA SER A 282 2.25 15.80 3.56
C SER A 282 2.56 16.07 2.09
N TYR A 283 2.95 15.01 1.40
CA TYR A 283 3.26 15.02 -0.03
C TYR A 283 2.47 13.92 -0.73
N LEU A 284 2.24 14.10 -2.02
CA LEU A 284 1.69 13.08 -2.88
C LEU A 284 2.84 12.37 -3.61
N PHE A 285 2.98 11.08 -3.36
CA PHE A 285 3.91 10.23 -4.08
C PHE A 285 3.15 9.45 -5.14
N VAL A 286 3.68 9.44 -6.35
CA VAL A 286 3.10 8.70 -7.47
C VAL A 286 4.14 7.69 -7.96
N ALA A 287 3.76 6.43 -7.98
CA ALA A 287 4.49 5.36 -8.64
C ALA A 287 4.00 5.24 -10.09
N TYR A 288 4.93 5.00 -11.00
CA TYR A 288 4.66 4.88 -12.43
C TYR A 288 5.21 3.55 -12.91
N ALA A 289 4.36 2.79 -13.59
CA ALA A 289 4.78 1.60 -14.32
C ALA A 289 4.98 1.93 -15.80
N LYS A 290 5.80 1.16 -16.47
CA LYS A 290 5.97 1.25 -17.91
C LYS A 290 4.78 0.56 -18.57
N SER A 291 3.94 1.32 -19.26
CA SER A 291 2.78 0.79 -19.95
C SER A 291 3.19 -0.04 -21.18
N GLN A 292 2.29 -0.86 -21.65
CA GLN A 292 2.46 -1.67 -22.84
C GLN A 292 1.45 -1.27 -23.93
N PRO A 293 1.82 -1.47 -25.20
CA PRO A 293 0.86 -1.45 -26.28
C PRO A 293 -0.11 -2.64 -26.16
N ASP A 294 -1.38 -2.41 -26.46
CA ASP A 294 -2.34 -3.49 -26.63
C ASP A 294 -1.85 -4.44 -27.74
N PRO A 295 -1.80 -5.76 -27.50
CA PRO A 295 -1.31 -6.73 -28.46
C PRO A 295 -2.07 -6.71 -29.80
N ASP A 296 -3.37 -6.44 -29.76
CA ASP A 296 -4.25 -6.42 -30.93
C ASP A 296 -4.33 -5.04 -31.59
N ASN A 297 -4.05 -3.96 -30.81
CA ASN A 297 -4.02 -2.59 -31.30
C ASN A 297 -2.89 -1.78 -30.67
N PRO A 298 -1.67 -1.78 -31.26
CA PRO A 298 -0.49 -1.15 -30.66
C PRO A 298 -0.58 0.38 -30.43
N THR A 299 -1.63 1.03 -30.88
CA THR A 299 -1.88 2.46 -30.61
C THR A 299 -2.70 2.69 -29.34
N GLN A 300 -3.19 1.64 -28.71
CA GLN A 300 -3.95 1.69 -27.46
C GLN A 300 -3.14 1.13 -26.30
N PHE A 301 -3.49 1.55 -25.10
CA PHE A 301 -2.92 0.99 -23.88
C PHE A 301 -3.58 -0.36 -23.60
N TYR A 302 -2.77 -1.30 -23.16
CA TYR A 302 -3.24 -2.55 -22.59
C TYR A 302 -3.48 -2.33 -21.09
N ALA A 303 -4.74 -2.34 -20.70
CA ALA A 303 -5.11 -2.20 -19.29
C ALA A 303 -5.01 -3.56 -18.61
N GLY A 304 -4.12 -3.68 -17.61
CA GLY A 304 -4.06 -4.84 -16.75
C GLY A 304 -2.84 -5.73 -16.85
N GLU A 305 -1.90 -5.48 -17.78
CA GLU A 305 -0.61 -6.14 -17.74
C GLU A 305 0.52 -5.11 -17.68
N GLU A 306 0.85 -4.72 -16.48
CA GLU A 306 2.12 -4.13 -16.07
C GLU A 306 3.24 -5.14 -16.21
N ASP A 307 3.23 -5.96 -17.25
CA ASP A 307 4.04 -7.10 -17.46
C ASP A 307 5.18 -7.19 -16.44
N ALA A 308 4.91 -7.95 -15.43
CA ALA A 308 5.91 -8.53 -14.59
C ALA A 308 6.91 -9.23 -15.50
N LEU A 309 7.67 -8.42 -16.23
CA LEU A 309 8.75 -8.95 -17.03
C LEU A 309 9.54 -9.80 -16.09
N SER A 310 9.34 -11.07 -16.30
CA SER A 310 9.88 -12.17 -15.59
C SER A 310 11.19 -11.79 -14.89
N ALA A 311 11.41 -12.27 -13.69
CA ALA A 311 12.65 -12.21 -12.93
C ALA A 311 13.92 -12.61 -13.72
N SER A 312 13.81 -12.87 -15.00
CA SER A 312 14.78 -13.48 -15.87
C SER A 312 15.99 -12.64 -16.22
N ALA A 313 16.05 -11.39 -15.82
CA ALA A 313 17.23 -10.62 -16.12
C ALA A 313 17.98 -10.20 -14.86
N GLU A 314 18.51 -11.14 -14.10
CA GLU A 314 19.71 -10.86 -13.31
C GLU A 314 20.80 -10.41 -14.31
N GLY A 315 21.04 -9.11 -14.39
CA GLY A 315 22.08 -8.52 -15.27
C GLY A 315 21.56 -7.42 -16.17
N GLU A 316 20.34 -7.45 -16.62
CA GLU A 316 19.71 -6.30 -17.24
C GLU A 316 18.99 -5.47 -16.18
N ARG A 317 19.22 -4.17 -16.17
CA ARG A 317 18.53 -3.22 -15.29
C ARG A 317 17.38 -2.59 -16.07
N PRO A 318 16.23 -3.23 -16.18
CA PRO A 318 15.12 -2.69 -16.93
C PRO A 318 14.61 -1.44 -16.21
N THR A 319 14.64 -0.31 -16.88
CA THR A 319 13.98 0.90 -16.40
C THR A 319 12.46 0.74 -16.64
N ARG A 320 11.76 0.05 -15.75
CA ARG A 320 10.34 -0.31 -15.90
C ARG A 320 9.44 0.33 -14.87
N GLY A 321 9.99 1.19 -14.05
CA GLY A 321 9.26 1.93 -13.05
C GLY A 321 9.91 3.26 -12.73
N LYS A 322 9.11 4.17 -12.21
CA LYS A 322 9.52 5.49 -11.74
C LYS A 322 8.73 5.86 -10.50
N VAL A 323 9.26 6.79 -9.71
CA VAL A 323 8.53 7.42 -8.61
C VAL A 323 8.75 8.92 -8.66
N ALA A 324 7.70 9.69 -8.42
CA ALA A 324 7.77 11.13 -8.26
C ALA A 324 7.05 11.59 -6.99
N MET A 325 7.56 12.64 -6.38
CA MET A 325 7.04 13.30 -5.18
C MET A 325 6.54 14.69 -5.56
N PHE A 326 5.30 15.00 -5.19
CA PHE A 326 4.66 16.28 -5.43
C PHE A 326 4.23 16.92 -4.12
N LYS A 327 4.19 18.26 -4.07
CA LYS A 327 3.38 18.97 -3.08
C LYS A 327 1.91 18.66 -3.31
N LEU A 328 1.07 18.78 -2.28
CA LEU A 328 -0.39 18.59 -2.44
C LEU A 328 -1.03 19.65 -3.38
N SER A 329 -0.29 20.72 -3.71
CA SER A 329 -0.67 21.69 -4.75
C SER A 329 -0.49 21.17 -6.19
N GLY A 330 0.25 20.08 -6.38
CA GLY A 330 0.57 19.51 -7.68
C GLY A 330 1.93 19.91 -8.26
N GLU A 331 2.71 20.71 -7.54
CA GLU A 331 4.08 21.07 -7.91
C GLU A 331 5.02 19.86 -7.72
N LEU A 332 5.81 19.51 -8.74
CA LEU A 332 6.83 18.47 -8.64
C LEU A 332 7.94 18.90 -7.68
N VAL A 333 8.20 18.08 -6.66
CA VAL A 333 9.31 18.25 -5.72
C VAL A 333 10.52 17.47 -6.20
N ARG A 334 10.31 16.20 -6.60
CA ARG A 334 11.40 15.28 -6.95
C ARG A 334 10.92 14.12 -7.82
N ALA A 335 11.77 13.71 -8.76
CA ALA A 335 11.76 12.39 -9.36
C ALA A 335 12.89 11.56 -8.75
N PHE A 336 12.62 10.31 -8.39
CA PHE A 336 13.59 9.42 -7.76
C PHE A 336 14.44 8.72 -8.83
N SER A 337 15.73 8.63 -8.56
CA SER A 337 16.70 8.02 -9.46
C SER A 337 16.82 6.53 -9.17
N ASP A 338 16.36 5.68 -10.05
CA ASP A 338 16.27 4.24 -9.81
C ASP A 338 17.43 3.41 -10.39
N ASP A 339 18.14 3.91 -11.41
CA ASP A 339 19.17 3.19 -12.17
C ASP A 339 18.71 1.76 -12.58
N GLY A 340 17.42 1.60 -12.91
CA GLY A 340 16.82 0.33 -13.29
C GLY A 340 16.54 -0.62 -12.14
N ARG A 341 16.28 -0.11 -10.93
CA ARG A 341 15.91 -0.91 -9.75
C ARG A 341 14.41 -0.99 -9.50
N LEU A 342 13.62 -0.23 -10.22
CA LEU A 342 12.17 -0.23 -10.16
C LEU A 342 11.57 -0.99 -11.34
N ASN A 343 10.63 -1.87 -11.03
CA ASN A 343 9.85 -2.64 -11.98
C ASN A 343 8.39 -2.68 -11.53
N ALA A 344 7.50 -2.01 -12.24
CA ALA A 344 6.11 -1.82 -11.88
C ALA A 344 5.95 -1.50 -10.36
N PRO A 345 6.52 -0.38 -9.86
CA PRO A 345 6.46 -0.05 -8.44
C PRO A 345 5.03 0.33 -8.07
N TRP A 346 4.53 -0.27 -6.96
CA TRP A 346 3.20 0.04 -6.47
C TRP A 346 3.20 0.51 -5.01
N GLY A 347 3.60 -0.33 -4.07
CA GLY A 347 3.59 -0.02 -2.64
C GLY A 347 4.59 1.08 -2.29
N LEU A 348 4.15 2.09 -1.54
CA LEU A 348 4.95 3.22 -1.10
C LEU A 348 4.79 3.43 0.40
N ALA A 349 5.90 3.54 1.14
CA ALA A 349 5.86 3.85 2.56
C ALA A 349 7.10 4.64 2.96
N ILE A 350 7.00 5.50 3.99
CA ILE A 350 8.17 6.12 4.60
C ILE A 350 8.53 5.35 5.86
N ALA A 351 9.75 4.84 5.91
CA ALA A 351 10.24 4.04 7.03
C ALA A 351 10.35 4.90 8.30
N PRO A 352 9.68 4.54 9.40
CA PRO A 352 9.77 5.29 10.64
C PRO A 352 11.13 5.10 11.32
N THR A 353 11.44 6.01 12.22
CA THR A 353 12.56 5.83 13.16
C THR A 353 12.40 4.49 13.88
N GLY A 354 13.49 3.71 13.94
CA GLY A 354 13.49 2.37 14.54
C GLY A 354 13.22 1.23 13.54
N PHE A 355 13.03 1.51 12.26
CA PHE A 355 12.94 0.48 11.21
C PHE A 355 14.31 0.00 10.72
N GLY A 356 15.29 -0.16 11.61
CA GLY A 356 16.62 -0.65 11.25
C GLY A 356 17.42 0.32 10.38
N ALA A 357 18.34 -0.20 9.57
CA ALA A 357 19.28 0.62 8.79
C ALA A 357 18.63 1.47 7.69
N LEU A 358 17.40 1.15 7.31
CA LEU A 358 16.66 1.87 6.24
C LEU A 358 15.59 2.82 6.80
N GLN A 359 15.66 3.17 8.09
CA GLN A 359 14.78 4.20 8.67
C GLN A 359 14.92 5.54 7.93
N ASP A 360 13.87 6.35 7.97
CA ASP A 360 13.80 7.69 7.36
C ASP A 360 13.98 7.69 5.82
N SER A 361 13.81 6.53 5.16
CA SER A 361 13.85 6.38 3.71
C SER A 361 12.45 6.19 3.11
N LEU A 362 12.31 6.47 1.81
CA LEU A 362 11.16 6.03 1.02
C LEU A 362 11.37 4.56 0.64
N LEU A 363 10.45 3.71 1.05
CA LEU A 363 10.36 2.32 0.63
C LEU A 363 9.43 2.20 -0.57
N VAL A 364 9.90 1.52 -1.60
CA VAL A 364 9.16 1.31 -2.85
C VAL A 364 9.10 -0.18 -3.13
N GLY A 365 7.90 -0.76 -3.05
CA GLY A 365 7.63 -2.15 -3.39
C GLY A 365 7.43 -2.29 -4.90
N ASN A 366 8.16 -3.21 -5.50
CA ASN A 366 8.02 -3.58 -6.90
C ASN A 366 7.02 -4.74 -7.01
N PHE A 367 5.97 -4.56 -7.79
CA PHE A 367 5.10 -5.66 -8.20
C PHE A 367 5.85 -6.57 -9.18
N GLY A 368 6.49 -5.98 -10.19
CA GLY A 368 7.21 -6.70 -11.22
C GLY A 368 8.45 -7.45 -10.71
N GLY A 369 8.71 -8.59 -11.32
CA GLY A 369 9.85 -9.45 -11.00
C GLY A 369 9.68 -10.22 -9.69
N ALA A 370 10.70 -10.21 -8.83
CA ALA A 370 10.69 -10.99 -7.59
C ALA A 370 10.00 -10.28 -6.40
N GLY A 371 9.31 -9.15 -6.60
CA GLY A 371 8.66 -8.44 -5.51
C GLY A 371 9.63 -7.84 -4.50
N ARG A 372 10.65 -7.11 -4.95
CA ARG A 372 11.67 -6.51 -4.08
C ARG A 372 11.23 -5.15 -3.57
N ILE A 373 11.68 -4.79 -2.36
CA ILE A 373 11.44 -3.47 -1.76
C ILE A 373 12.74 -2.67 -1.81
N ALA A 374 12.73 -1.58 -2.56
CA ALA A 374 13.86 -0.66 -2.72
C ALA A 374 13.71 0.53 -1.77
N ALA A 375 14.81 0.96 -1.16
CA ALA A 375 14.87 2.15 -0.29
C ALA A 375 15.59 3.30 -0.99
N PHE A 376 15.01 4.51 -0.85
CA PHE A 376 15.54 5.74 -1.43
C PHE A 376 15.68 6.83 -0.39
N ASP A 377 16.73 7.61 -0.48
CA ASP A 377 16.93 8.81 0.34
C ASP A 377 15.92 9.91 -0.07
N LEU A 378 15.11 10.35 0.87
CA LEU A 378 14.07 11.35 0.63
C LEU A 378 14.62 12.75 0.35
N ASN A 379 15.86 13.07 0.77
CA ASN A 379 16.47 14.37 0.52
C ASN A 379 17.14 14.45 -0.85
N THR A 380 17.73 13.35 -1.33
CA THR A 380 18.48 13.31 -2.57
C THR A 380 17.74 12.61 -3.71
N GLY A 381 16.82 11.68 -3.38
CA GLY A 381 16.14 10.82 -4.33
C GLY A 381 17.00 9.66 -4.82
N GLN A 382 18.17 9.43 -4.20
CA GLN A 382 19.09 8.38 -4.61
C GLN A 382 18.71 7.04 -3.97
N PHE A 383 18.96 5.97 -4.69
CA PHE A 383 18.81 4.61 -4.18
C PHE A 383 19.82 4.35 -3.05
N ILE A 384 19.36 3.72 -1.98
CA ILE A 384 20.19 3.32 -0.82
C ILE A 384 20.53 1.83 -0.94
N ASP A 385 19.53 0.96 -0.79
CA ASP A 385 19.66 -0.49 -0.88
C ASP A 385 18.26 -1.13 -1.02
N TYR A 386 18.21 -2.43 -1.21
CA TYR A 386 16.99 -3.22 -1.02
C TYR A 386 16.87 -3.66 0.45
N LEU A 387 15.63 -3.90 0.92
CA LEU A 387 15.44 -4.64 2.17
C LEU A 387 16.10 -6.01 2.06
N ARG A 388 16.78 -6.45 3.14
CA ARG A 388 17.49 -7.72 3.17
C ARG A 388 16.96 -8.65 4.26
N THR A 389 17.03 -9.93 4.01
CA THR A 389 16.79 -10.97 5.01
C THR A 389 17.96 -11.05 6.00
N PRO A 390 17.83 -11.75 7.14
CA PRO A 390 18.93 -11.92 8.10
C PRO A 390 20.19 -12.59 7.52
N ASP A 391 20.07 -13.36 6.46
CA ASP A 391 21.17 -13.97 5.71
C ASP A 391 21.67 -13.07 4.54
N ALA A 392 21.35 -11.78 4.58
CA ALA A 392 21.77 -10.73 3.67
C ALA A 392 21.30 -10.87 2.21
N LYS A 393 20.37 -11.78 1.91
CA LYS A 393 19.70 -11.83 0.62
C LYS A 393 18.67 -10.70 0.51
N LYS A 394 18.26 -10.34 -0.69
CA LYS A 394 17.17 -9.41 -0.88
C LYS A 394 15.87 -10.04 -0.40
N VAL A 395 15.01 -9.26 0.26
CA VAL A 395 13.63 -9.68 0.53
C VAL A 395 12.90 -9.79 -0.82
N GLU A 396 12.20 -10.89 -1.02
CA GLU A 396 11.45 -11.18 -2.24
C GLU A 396 10.05 -11.67 -1.86
N ILE A 397 9.03 -10.97 -2.34
CA ILE A 397 7.61 -11.25 -2.08
C ILE A 397 6.91 -11.23 -3.44
N SER A 398 6.63 -12.40 -3.99
CA SER A 398 5.99 -12.53 -5.30
C SER A 398 4.64 -11.82 -5.32
N GLY A 399 4.34 -11.05 -6.38
CA GLY A 399 3.11 -10.28 -6.53
C GLY A 399 2.95 -9.20 -5.46
N LEU A 400 4.04 -8.52 -5.05
CA LEU A 400 4.03 -7.52 -3.99
C LEU A 400 3.25 -6.27 -4.42
N TRP A 401 2.19 -5.95 -3.68
CA TRP A 401 1.34 -4.78 -3.84
C TRP A 401 1.52 -3.76 -2.71
N GLY A 402 0.67 -3.78 -1.71
CA GLY A 402 0.56 -2.76 -0.67
C GLY A 402 1.68 -2.77 0.35
N LEU A 403 2.06 -1.58 0.83
CA LEU A 403 2.98 -1.36 1.94
C LEU A 403 2.36 -0.38 2.95
N GLN A 404 2.34 -0.74 4.23
CA GLN A 404 1.78 0.09 5.30
C GLN A 404 2.49 -0.18 6.62
N PHE A 405 2.94 0.85 7.33
CA PHE A 405 3.41 0.68 8.71
C PHE A 405 2.24 0.57 9.68
N GLY A 406 2.42 -0.23 10.73
CA GLY A 406 1.44 -0.31 11.83
C GLY A 406 1.31 1.01 12.59
N ASN A 407 0.20 1.17 13.34
CA ASN A 407 -0.04 2.40 14.10
C ASN A 407 0.52 2.37 15.54
N GLY A 408 1.07 1.24 15.99
CA GLY A 408 1.67 1.07 17.32
C GLY A 408 0.69 1.10 18.50
N ALA A 409 -0.62 1.17 18.23
CA ALA A 409 -1.65 1.29 19.28
C ALA A 409 -2.65 0.13 19.27
N SER A 410 -3.18 -0.23 18.11
CA SER A 410 -4.17 -1.31 17.96
C SER A 410 -4.00 -2.09 16.65
N LEU A 411 -3.23 -1.57 15.71
CA LEU A 411 -3.07 -2.10 14.36
C LEU A 411 -1.58 -2.23 14.03
N GLY A 412 -0.99 -3.30 14.53
CA GLY A 412 0.40 -3.65 14.34
C GLY A 412 1.43 -2.76 15.04
N ASP A 413 2.63 -3.28 15.19
CA ASP A 413 3.77 -2.54 15.71
C ASP A 413 4.15 -1.40 14.76
N SER A 414 4.44 -0.20 15.29
CA SER A 414 4.81 0.97 14.47
C SER A 414 6.10 0.80 13.68
N GLY A 415 6.98 -0.09 14.10
CA GLY A 415 8.21 -0.48 13.41
C GLY A 415 8.07 -1.71 12.51
N ALA A 416 6.86 -2.22 12.28
CA ALA A 416 6.60 -3.32 11.37
C ALA A 416 6.00 -2.80 10.05
N LEU A 417 6.59 -3.20 8.94
CA LEU A 417 6.10 -2.91 7.59
C LEU A 417 5.17 -4.04 7.17
N TYR A 418 3.87 -3.77 7.13
CA TYR A 418 2.87 -4.70 6.61
C TYR A 418 2.85 -4.64 5.09
N PHE A 419 2.66 -5.79 4.46
CA PHE A 419 2.57 -5.92 3.02
C PHE A 419 1.35 -6.75 2.62
N ALA A 420 0.81 -6.45 1.45
CA ALA A 420 -0.18 -7.25 0.73
C ALA A 420 0.41 -7.71 -0.58
N ALA A 421 0.04 -8.92 -1.02
CA ALA A 421 0.59 -9.51 -2.23
C ALA A 421 -0.40 -10.51 -2.88
N GLY A 422 -0.27 -10.68 -4.20
CA GLY A 422 -0.94 -11.67 -5.03
C GLY A 422 0.07 -12.70 -5.58
N PRO A 423 0.56 -13.68 -4.78
CA PRO A 423 1.47 -14.69 -5.28
C PRO A 423 0.80 -15.64 -6.27
N ALA A 424 1.61 -16.44 -6.99
CA ALA A 424 1.18 -17.43 -7.98
C ALA A 424 0.32 -16.80 -9.09
N ASP A 425 0.87 -15.79 -9.76
CA ASP A 425 0.21 -15.04 -10.82
C ASP A 425 -1.19 -14.56 -10.37
N GLU A 426 -1.24 -13.90 -9.18
CA GLU A 426 -2.42 -13.26 -8.59
C GLU A 426 -3.59 -14.20 -8.26
N THR A 427 -3.37 -15.51 -8.37
CA THR A 427 -4.40 -16.52 -8.01
C THR A 427 -4.45 -16.82 -6.51
N GLN A 428 -3.49 -16.32 -5.74
CA GLN A 428 -3.42 -16.45 -4.27
C GLN A 428 -3.32 -15.10 -3.60
N GLY A 429 -3.62 -15.05 -2.30
CA GLY A 429 -3.52 -13.83 -1.52
C GLY A 429 -2.62 -14.00 -0.29
N LEU A 430 -1.85 -12.95 0.01
CA LEU A 430 -0.95 -12.92 1.14
C LEU A 430 -0.96 -11.54 1.83
N PHE A 431 -1.17 -11.53 3.15
CA PHE A 431 -0.92 -10.38 4.02
C PHE A 431 0.13 -10.77 5.06
N GLY A 432 1.15 -9.95 5.21
CA GLY A 432 2.26 -10.25 6.10
C GLY A 432 2.92 -9.02 6.67
N ALA A 433 4.01 -9.23 7.42
CA ALA A 433 4.79 -8.17 8.04
C ALA A 433 6.29 -8.43 7.94
N LEU A 434 7.07 -7.36 7.79
CA LEU A 434 8.52 -7.32 7.86
C LEU A 434 8.94 -6.52 9.09
N ARG A 435 9.77 -7.11 9.95
CA ARG A 435 10.30 -6.49 11.16
C ARG A 435 11.82 -6.48 11.13
N ALA A 436 12.42 -5.35 11.51
CA ALA A 436 13.87 -5.26 11.66
C ALA A 436 14.38 -6.26 12.70
N VAL A 437 15.47 -6.93 12.38
CA VAL A 437 16.17 -7.85 13.29
C VAL A 437 17.35 -7.09 13.91
N ALA A 438 17.47 -7.16 15.26
CA ALA A 438 18.51 -6.49 16.03
C ALA A 438 19.89 -7.15 15.89
#